data_1b981b4cb94790a54dcd9f95293acc43
#
_entry.id   1b981b4cb94790a54dcd9f95293acc43
#
_cell.length_a   1.000
_cell.length_b   1.000
_cell.length_c   1.000
_cell.angle_alpha   90.00
_cell.angle_beta   90.00
_cell.angle_gamma   90.00
#
_symmetry.space_group_name_H-M   'P 1'
#
loop_
_entity.id
_entity.type
_entity.pdbx_description
1 polymer ?
#
loop_
_entity_poly.entity_id
_entity_poly.type
_entity_poly.pdbx_seq_one_letter_code
_entity_poly.pdbx_strand_id
1 'polypeptide(L)'
;MAKVEDFFTLTNSVEGVDDEQYRHLDPMIRAIDAMANATYQSIYVIDYLRQGFLHVASNPLFLCGHTAQEVKQMGYRLYIDHVPADEQPMLTEINEVGFKRFNEEPIDERSRCFMNYDFHIENGEDCYLVNHKITPFALAPDGRAWLAMCVVSLSHHTTPGHVEFRKKGQQVYWEYNLDGHRWQERQSITLRQQEKQVLILSAQGYTVPQIADKLCRAIDTVKTYKRAMFERLGVHSITEALTVATNLGLI
;
A
#
# COMPACT_ATOMS: atom_id res chain seq x y z
N MET A 1 -5.16 -24.50 0.56
CA MET A 1 -5.30 -23.42 1.53
C MET A 1 -3.93 -23.16 2.14
N ALA A 2 -3.50 -21.92 2.14
CA ALA A 2 -2.28 -21.52 2.82
C ALA A 2 -2.41 -21.73 4.34
N LYS A 3 -1.27 -21.80 5.03
CA LYS A 3 -1.18 -21.84 6.49
C LYS A 3 -0.43 -20.60 6.96
N VAL A 4 -0.60 -20.24 8.23
CA VAL A 4 0.09 -19.11 8.83
C VAL A 4 1.61 -19.23 8.68
N GLU A 5 2.15 -20.45 8.81
CA GLU A 5 3.58 -20.73 8.69
C GLU A 5 4.13 -20.42 7.29
N ASP A 6 3.31 -20.48 6.25
CA ASP A 6 3.72 -20.22 4.86
C ASP A 6 4.12 -18.75 4.63
N PHE A 7 3.66 -17.84 5.50
CA PHE A 7 4.05 -16.42 5.48
C PHE A 7 5.39 -16.12 6.17
N PHE A 8 5.93 -17.07 6.92
CA PHE A 8 7.17 -16.90 7.68
C PHE A 8 8.25 -17.85 7.16
N THR A 9 9.14 -17.30 6.34
CA THR A 9 10.19 -18.04 5.65
C THR A 9 11.57 -17.53 6.11
N LEU A 10 12.65 -18.15 5.63
CA LEU A 10 14.00 -17.66 5.88
C LEU A 10 14.26 -16.24 5.35
N THR A 11 13.45 -15.79 4.38
CA THR A 11 13.61 -14.46 3.76
C THR A 11 13.17 -13.33 4.67
N ASN A 12 12.23 -13.58 5.59
CA ASN A 12 11.71 -12.62 6.56
C ASN A 12 11.92 -13.02 8.02
N SER A 13 12.80 -14.01 8.28
CA SER A 13 13.21 -14.35 9.65
C SER A 13 14.07 -13.22 10.23
N VAL A 14 13.87 -12.90 11.51
CA VAL A 14 14.51 -11.79 12.23
C VAL A 14 15.19 -12.33 13.46
N GLU A 15 16.40 -11.84 13.74
CA GLU A 15 17.21 -12.15 14.92
C GLU A 15 17.85 -10.88 15.48
N GLY A 16 18.38 -10.95 16.70
CA GLY A 16 19.19 -9.87 17.28
C GLY A 16 18.40 -8.67 17.79
N VAL A 17 17.10 -8.84 18.02
CA VAL A 17 16.25 -7.81 18.64
C VAL A 17 15.89 -8.26 20.05
N ASP A 18 16.06 -7.37 21.03
CA ASP A 18 15.82 -7.64 22.44
C ASP A 18 14.58 -6.91 23.00
N ASP A 19 14.22 -7.23 24.24
CA ASP A 19 13.06 -6.62 24.91
C ASP A 19 13.26 -5.13 25.20
N GLU A 20 14.48 -4.62 25.26
CA GLU A 20 14.74 -3.20 25.47
C GLU A 20 14.27 -2.38 24.25
N GLN A 21 14.53 -2.88 23.04
CA GLN A 21 14.08 -2.25 21.81
C GLN A 21 12.54 -2.17 21.75
N TYR A 22 11.81 -3.18 22.25
CA TYR A 22 10.35 -3.13 22.34
C TYR A 22 9.83 -2.07 23.30
N ARG A 23 10.53 -1.77 24.41
CA ARG A 23 10.10 -0.75 25.38
C ARG A 23 10.06 0.66 24.80
N HIS A 24 10.82 0.91 23.76
CA HIS A 24 10.87 2.22 23.09
C HIS A 24 9.80 2.41 22.01
N LEU A 25 8.95 1.42 21.74
CA LEU A 25 7.94 1.48 20.68
C LEU A 25 6.66 2.26 21.05
N ASP A 26 6.34 2.43 22.33
CA ASP A 26 5.09 3.09 22.75
C ASP A 26 4.84 4.47 22.15
N PRO A 27 5.82 5.40 22.07
CA PRO A 27 5.61 6.68 21.40
C PRO A 27 5.31 6.55 19.91
N MET A 28 5.93 5.57 19.25
CA MET A 28 5.74 5.30 17.82
C MET A 28 4.34 4.73 17.55
N ILE A 29 3.87 3.82 18.41
CA ILE A 29 2.50 3.27 18.32
C ILE A 29 1.46 4.37 18.50
N ARG A 30 1.62 5.26 19.49
CA ARG A 30 0.72 6.42 19.67
C ARG A 30 0.71 7.35 18.46
N ALA A 31 1.85 7.52 17.77
CA ALA A 31 1.92 8.31 16.55
C ALA A 31 1.15 7.64 15.40
N ILE A 32 1.21 6.31 15.29
CA ILE A 32 0.43 5.53 14.32
C ILE A 32 -1.07 5.68 14.57
N ASP A 33 -1.53 5.59 15.82
CA ASP A 33 -2.94 5.80 16.18
C ASP A 33 -3.40 7.22 15.82
N ALA A 34 -2.59 8.22 16.11
CA ALA A 34 -2.90 9.60 15.75
C ALA A 34 -2.99 9.78 14.22
N MET A 35 -2.09 9.14 13.48
CA MET A 35 -2.14 9.12 12.00
C MET A 35 -3.39 8.41 11.48
N ALA A 36 -3.70 7.22 11.98
CA ALA A 36 -4.89 6.47 11.58
C ALA A 36 -6.17 7.27 11.81
N ASN A 37 -6.29 7.92 12.98
CA ASN A 37 -7.42 8.77 13.33
C ASN A 37 -7.52 10.01 12.44
N ALA A 38 -6.39 10.66 12.14
CA ALA A 38 -6.38 11.89 11.34
C ALA A 38 -6.61 11.64 9.84
N THR A 39 -6.23 10.47 9.33
CA THR A 39 -6.31 10.12 7.91
C THR A 39 -7.42 9.14 7.59
N TYR A 40 -8.08 8.57 8.59
CA TYR A 40 -9.09 7.51 8.47
C TYR A 40 -8.55 6.27 7.71
N GLN A 41 -7.24 6.01 7.80
CA GLN A 41 -6.59 4.88 7.17
C GLN A 41 -6.62 3.63 8.07
N SER A 42 -6.77 2.47 7.47
CA SER A 42 -6.54 1.20 8.16
C SER A 42 -5.04 0.96 8.25
N ILE A 43 -4.48 1.13 9.46
CA ILE A 43 -3.04 0.98 9.70
C ILE A 43 -2.81 -0.12 10.73
N TYR A 44 -1.84 -0.99 10.47
CA TYR A 44 -1.36 -1.97 11.43
C TYR A 44 0.14 -2.20 11.29
N VAL A 45 0.75 -2.81 12.29
CA VAL A 45 2.19 -3.10 12.32
C VAL A 45 2.41 -4.58 12.50
N ILE A 46 3.13 -5.18 11.56
CA ILE A 46 3.59 -6.56 11.61
C ILE A 46 4.90 -6.63 12.39
N ASP A 47 5.01 -7.62 13.25
CA ASP A 47 6.22 -8.00 13.96
C ASP A 47 6.72 -9.35 13.41
N TYR A 48 7.80 -9.32 12.64
CA TYR A 48 8.37 -10.52 12.03
C TYR A 48 9.15 -11.38 13.02
N LEU A 49 9.65 -10.82 14.14
CA LEU A 49 10.29 -11.61 15.20
C LEU A 49 9.24 -12.44 15.95
N ARG A 50 8.12 -11.81 16.34
CA ARG A 50 7.03 -12.47 17.08
C ARG A 50 5.98 -13.11 16.17
N GLN A 51 6.14 -12.99 14.86
CA GLN A 51 5.29 -13.60 13.82
C GLN A 51 3.80 -13.28 13.97
N GLY A 52 3.50 -11.98 14.18
CA GLY A 52 2.13 -11.53 14.42
C GLY A 52 1.94 -10.03 14.23
N PHE A 53 0.84 -9.51 14.74
CA PHE A 53 0.58 -8.07 14.70
C PHE A 53 0.99 -7.42 16.03
N LEU A 54 1.96 -6.50 15.97
CA LEU A 54 2.36 -5.69 17.13
C LEU A 54 1.24 -4.73 17.53
N HIS A 55 0.60 -4.11 16.54
CA HIS A 55 -0.44 -3.11 16.71
C HIS A 55 -1.44 -3.14 15.56
N VAL A 56 -2.70 -2.83 15.85
CA VAL A 56 -3.79 -2.68 14.87
C VAL A 56 -4.60 -1.46 15.25
N ALA A 57 -4.67 -0.46 14.36
CA ALA A 57 -5.53 0.70 14.57
C ALA A 57 -7.01 0.37 14.30
N SER A 58 -7.90 1.04 15.02
CA SER A 58 -9.35 0.84 14.90
C SER A 58 -9.88 1.49 13.62
N ASN A 59 -9.90 0.74 12.51
CA ASN A 59 -10.54 1.16 11.26
C ASN A 59 -11.30 -0.02 10.64
N PRO A 60 -12.60 0.13 10.29
CA PRO A 60 -13.45 -0.97 9.87
C PRO A 60 -13.00 -1.73 8.63
N LEU A 61 -12.32 -1.09 7.68
CA LEU A 61 -11.96 -1.71 6.39
C LEU A 61 -11.14 -3.00 6.54
N PHE A 62 -10.18 -3.02 7.48
CA PHE A 62 -9.29 -4.18 7.67
C PHE A 62 -9.75 -5.10 8.82
N LEU A 63 -10.69 -4.64 9.64
CA LEU A 63 -11.09 -5.40 10.84
C LEU A 63 -12.07 -6.54 10.55
N CYS A 64 -12.71 -6.59 9.39
CA CYS A 64 -13.63 -7.66 8.98
C CYS A 64 -14.71 -7.99 10.04
N GLY A 65 -15.26 -6.96 10.68
CA GLY A 65 -16.27 -7.10 11.73
C GLY A 65 -15.72 -7.42 13.13
N HIS A 66 -14.42 -7.62 13.28
CA HIS A 66 -13.74 -7.83 14.56
C HIS A 66 -13.33 -6.51 15.22
N THR A 67 -12.98 -6.56 16.48
CA THR A 67 -12.29 -5.47 17.17
C THR A 67 -10.79 -5.47 16.81
N ALA A 68 -10.12 -4.33 16.94
CA ALA A 68 -8.68 -4.23 16.73
C ALA A 68 -7.88 -5.20 17.63
N GLN A 69 -8.38 -5.45 18.85
CA GLN A 69 -7.75 -6.39 19.78
C GLN A 69 -7.90 -7.85 19.33
N GLU A 70 -9.05 -8.23 18.80
CA GLU A 70 -9.27 -9.57 18.21
C GLU A 70 -8.39 -9.77 17.00
N VAL A 71 -8.35 -8.82 16.06
CA VAL A 71 -7.48 -8.86 14.87
C VAL A 71 -6.01 -8.99 15.28
N LYS A 72 -5.57 -8.24 16.31
CA LYS A 72 -4.20 -8.36 16.83
C LYS A 72 -3.92 -9.78 17.37
N GLN A 73 -4.89 -10.40 18.05
CA GLN A 73 -4.75 -11.77 18.56
C GLN A 73 -4.78 -12.83 17.45
N MET A 74 -5.59 -12.61 16.41
CA MET A 74 -5.63 -13.49 15.23
C MET A 74 -4.29 -13.48 14.48
N GLY A 75 -3.63 -12.32 14.40
CA GLY A 75 -2.42 -12.18 13.61
C GLY A 75 -2.65 -12.57 12.15
N TYR A 76 -1.74 -13.35 11.58
CA TYR A 76 -1.84 -13.81 10.18
C TYR A 76 -3.00 -14.75 9.89
N ARG A 77 -3.66 -15.29 10.92
CA ARG A 77 -4.89 -16.04 10.74
C ARG A 77 -6.00 -15.19 10.12
N LEU A 78 -5.97 -13.86 10.32
CA LEU A 78 -6.88 -12.93 9.65
C LEU A 78 -6.88 -13.13 8.12
N TYR A 79 -5.70 -13.29 7.51
CA TYR A 79 -5.60 -13.52 6.06
C TYR A 79 -6.19 -14.87 5.64
N ILE A 80 -5.99 -15.91 6.47
CA ILE A 80 -6.53 -17.25 6.19
C ILE A 80 -8.05 -17.27 6.27
N ASP A 81 -8.61 -16.53 7.24
CA ASP A 81 -10.05 -16.54 7.52
C ASP A 81 -10.84 -15.54 6.62
N HIS A 82 -10.18 -14.48 6.10
CA HIS A 82 -10.84 -13.36 5.41
C HIS A 82 -10.33 -13.05 4.00
N VAL A 83 -9.34 -13.78 3.50
CA VAL A 83 -8.94 -13.68 2.09
C VAL A 83 -9.45 -14.89 1.33
N PRO A 84 -10.06 -14.73 0.14
CA PRO A 84 -10.51 -15.83 -0.68
C PRO A 84 -9.45 -16.92 -0.82
N ALA A 85 -9.86 -18.18 -0.72
CA ALA A 85 -8.93 -19.32 -0.65
C ALA A 85 -8.04 -19.46 -1.90
N ASP A 86 -8.53 -19.02 -3.05
CA ASP A 86 -7.81 -19.00 -4.34
C ASP A 86 -6.77 -17.88 -4.43
N GLU A 87 -6.90 -16.82 -3.62
CA GLU A 87 -5.92 -15.73 -3.56
C GLU A 87 -4.82 -15.96 -2.50
N GLN A 88 -5.00 -16.86 -1.54
CA GLN A 88 -4.02 -17.13 -0.48
C GLN A 88 -2.64 -17.56 -1.02
N PRO A 89 -2.52 -18.45 -2.04
CA PRO A 89 -1.23 -18.80 -2.64
C PRO A 89 -0.52 -17.58 -3.25
N MET A 90 -1.27 -16.67 -3.87
CA MET A 90 -0.74 -15.40 -4.38
C MET A 90 -0.12 -14.57 -3.25
N LEU A 91 -0.79 -14.43 -2.11
CA LEU A 91 -0.25 -13.65 -0.98
C LEU A 91 1.04 -14.25 -0.41
N THR A 92 1.15 -15.57 -0.32
CA THR A 92 2.38 -16.23 0.15
C THR A 92 3.52 -16.03 -0.83
N GLU A 93 3.26 -16.10 -2.14
CA GLU A 93 4.25 -15.81 -3.18
C GLU A 93 4.70 -14.34 -3.12
N ILE A 94 3.76 -13.38 -3.04
CA ILE A 94 4.04 -11.94 -2.92
C ILE A 94 4.93 -11.67 -1.71
N ASN A 95 4.62 -12.27 -0.57
CA ASN A 95 5.41 -12.14 0.65
C ASN A 95 6.86 -12.63 0.43
N GLU A 96 7.05 -13.80 -0.15
CA GLU A 96 8.39 -14.36 -0.39
C GLU A 96 9.21 -13.53 -1.38
N VAL A 97 8.64 -13.20 -2.55
CA VAL A 97 9.37 -12.45 -3.59
C VAL A 97 9.62 -11.00 -3.17
N GLY A 98 8.69 -10.41 -2.39
CA GLY A 98 8.84 -9.08 -1.83
C GLY A 98 10.01 -8.98 -0.87
N PHE A 99 10.14 -9.94 0.07
CA PHE A 99 11.28 -9.97 0.99
C PHE A 99 12.60 -10.30 0.29
N LYS A 100 12.60 -11.20 -0.69
CA LYS A 100 13.81 -11.42 -1.53
C LYS A 100 14.26 -10.12 -2.16
N ARG A 101 13.36 -9.40 -2.82
CA ARG A 101 13.65 -8.12 -3.47
C ARG A 101 14.10 -7.05 -2.48
N PHE A 102 13.45 -6.96 -1.31
CA PHE A 102 13.84 -6.05 -0.23
C PHE A 102 15.25 -6.33 0.28
N ASN A 103 15.62 -7.59 0.47
CA ASN A 103 16.93 -7.99 0.99
C ASN A 103 18.07 -7.77 -0.03
N GLU A 104 17.77 -7.61 -1.31
CA GLU A 104 18.72 -7.21 -2.36
C GLU A 104 19.09 -5.72 -2.27
N GLU A 105 18.26 -4.89 -1.65
CA GLU A 105 18.54 -3.45 -1.50
C GLU A 105 19.65 -3.20 -0.46
N PRO A 106 20.53 -2.20 -0.67
CA PRO A 106 21.49 -1.75 0.33
C PRO A 106 20.81 -1.38 1.65
N ILE A 107 21.39 -1.73 2.79
CA ILE A 107 20.77 -1.57 4.12
C ILE A 107 20.37 -0.11 4.38
N ASP A 108 21.19 0.85 4.01
CA ASP A 108 20.93 2.29 4.15
C ASP A 108 19.78 2.83 3.27
N GLU A 109 19.43 2.08 2.24
CA GLU A 109 18.33 2.40 1.33
C GLU A 109 16.98 1.74 1.73
N ARG A 110 17.02 0.68 2.53
CA ARG A 110 15.85 -0.16 2.87
C ARG A 110 14.70 0.62 3.52
N SER A 111 15.00 1.61 4.35
CA SER A 111 13.98 2.46 4.98
C SER A 111 13.17 3.31 3.99
N ARG A 112 13.61 3.41 2.74
CA ARG A 112 12.92 4.14 1.67
C ARG A 112 12.04 3.24 0.80
N CYS A 113 12.14 1.92 0.99
CA CYS A 113 11.41 0.94 0.20
C CYS A 113 9.97 0.79 0.70
N PHE A 114 9.07 0.50 -0.22
CA PHE A 114 7.73 0.05 0.08
C PHE A 114 7.22 -0.84 -1.05
N MET A 115 6.27 -1.68 -0.73
CA MET A 115 5.60 -2.56 -1.68
C MET A 115 4.10 -2.32 -1.65
N ASN A 116 3.45 -2.34 -2.81
CA ASN A 116 2.00 -2.30 -2.97
C ASN A 116 1.55 -3.59 -3.63
N TYR A 117 0.39 -4.08 -3.24
CA TYR A 117 -0.31 -5.15 -3.93
C TYR A 117 -1.79 -5.15 -3.56
N ASP A 118 -2.60 -5.81 -4.38
CA ASP A 118 -4.05 -5.84 -4.20
C ASP A 118 -4.53 -7.26 -3.94
N PHE A 119 -5.50 -7.39 -3.04
CA PHE A 119 -6.21 -8.64 -2.77
C PHE A 119 -7.61 -8.37 -2.25
N HIS A 120 -8.48 -9.36 -2.34
CA HIS A 120 -9.81 -9.26 -1.76
C HIS A 120 -9.81 -9.58 -0.26
N ILE A 121 -10.65 -8.86 0.47
CA ILE A 121 -10.92 -9.12 1.88
C ILE A 121 -12.42 -9.30 2.08
N GLU A 122 -12.82 -10.38 2.76
CA GLU A 122 -14.20 -10.76 3.01
C GLU A 122 -14.64 -10.29 4.40
N ASN A 123 -15.82 -9.66 4.46
CA ASN A 123 -16.47 -9.24 5.70
C ASN A 123 -17.96 -9.63 5.65
N GLY A 124 -18.28 -10.83 6.13
CA GLY A 124 -19.61 -11.40 6.00
C GLY A 124 -19.96 -11.70 4.54
N GLU A 125 -21.00 -11.05 4.01
CA GLU A 125 -21.42 -11.18 2.60
C GLU A 125 -20.69 -10.21 1.67
N ASP A 126 -19.99 -9.23 2.23
CA ASP A 126 -19.26 -8.21 1.48
C ASP A 126 -17.85 -8.70 1.13
N CYS A 127 -17.38 -8.34 -0.07
CA CYS A 127 -16.04 -8.62 -0.54
C CYS A 127 -15.44 -7.35 -1.17
N TYR A 128 -14.33 -6.88 -0.63
CA TYR A 128 -13.70 -5.63 -1.04
C TYR A 128 -12.31 -5.89 -1.63
N LEU A 129 -12.03 -5.35 -2.82
CA LEU A 129 -10.66 -5.31 -3.32
C LEU A 129 -9.89 -4.18 -2.64
N VAL A 130 -8.87 -4.54 -1.88
CA VAL A 130 -8.06 -3.59 -1.13
C VAL A 130 -6.67 -3.46 -1.73
N ASN A 131 -6.11 -2.26 -1.63
CA ASN A 131 -4.69 -2.00 -1.84
C ASN A 131 -3.97 -2.06 -0.50
N HIS A 132 -2.98 -2.91 -0.43
CA HIS A 132 -2.12 -3.09 0.72
C HIS A 132 -0.74 -2.50 0.44
N LYS A 133 -0.38 -1.50 1.20
CA LYS A 133 0.95 -0.88 1.16
C LYS A 133 1.73 -1.26 2.39
N ILE A 134 2.90 -1.86 2.21
CA ILE A 134 3.80 -2.26 3.28
C ILE A 134 5.13 -1.52 3.18
N THR A 135 5.63 -1.00 4.29
CA THR A 135 6.92 -0.32 4.39
C THR A 135 7.64 -0.74 5.67
N PRO A 136 8.98 -0.87 5.67
CA PRO A 136 9.69 -1.16 6.89
C PRO A 136 9.49 -0.01 7.90
N PHE A 137 9.16 -0.37 9.13
CA PHE A 137 8.96 0.56 10.25
C PHE A 137 10.17 0.59 11.18
N ALA A 138 10.78 -0.59 11.40
CA ALA A 138 12.06 -0.73 12.07
C ALA A 138 12.85 -1.90 11.45
N LEU A 139 14.16 -1.75 11.38
CA LEU A 139 15.07 -2.77 10.91
C LEU A 139 15.79 -3.43 12.10
N ALA A 140 16.05 -4.72 11.99
CA ALA A 140 16.94 -5.44 12.86
C ALA A 140 18.42 -5.04 12.63
N PRO A 141 19.36 -5.39 13.53
CA PRO A 141 20.77 -5.03 13.38
C PRO A 141 21.42 -5.53 12.08
N ASP A 142 20.93 -6.62 11.51
CA ASP A 142 21.37 -7.18 10.22
C ASP A 142 20.71 -6.50 9.00
N GLY A 143 19.87 -5.51 9.22
CA GLY A 143 19.15 -4.77 8.19
C GLY A 143 17.88 -5.44 7.68
N ARG A 144 17.46 -6.57 8.22
CA ARG A 144 16.15 -7.19 7.89
C ARG A 144 15.00 -6.38 8.48
N ALA A 145 13.84 -6.46 7.87
CA ALA A 145 12.65 -5.79 8.38
C ALA A 145 12.19 -6.49 9.67
N TRP A 146 12.41 -5.86 10.83
CA TRP A 146 11.89 -6.31 12.10
C TRP A 146 10.41 -5.99 12.23
N LEU A 147 10.06 -4.71 12.04
CA LEU A 147 8.67 -4.25 12.04
C LEU A 147 8.33 -3.66 10.68
N ALA A 148 7.15 -3.95 10.19
CA ALA A 148 6.60 -3.33 8.98
C ALA A 148 5.26 -2.66 9.28
N MET A 149 5.10 -1.43 8.83
CA MET A 149 3.82 -0.71 8.87
C MET A 149 3.06 -1.00 7.58
N CYS A 150 1.82 -1.39 7.75
CA CYS A 150 0.89 -1.66 6.67
C CYS A 150 -0.23 -0.64 6.66
N VAL A 151 -0.56 -0.14 5.47
CA VAL A 151 -1.69 0.77 5.24
C VAL A 151 -2.60 0.11 4.23
N VAL A 152 -3.88 -0.05 4.60
CA VAL A 152 -4.91 -0.65 3.74
C VAL A 152 -5.91 0.42 3.32
N SER A 153 -6.19 0.47 2.03
CA SER A 153 -7.21 1.33 1.42
C SER A 153 -7.98 0.54 0.35
N LEU A 154 -9.07 1.08 -0.16
CA LEU A 154 -9.71 0.50 -1.34
C LEU A 154 -8.77 0.57 -2.54
N SER A 155 -8.71 -0.52 -3.31
CA SER A 155 -7.95 -0.53 -4.55
C SER A 155 -8.64 0.30 -5.63
N HIS A 156 -7.85 0.84 -6.55
CA HIS A 156 -8.33 1.46 -7.78
C HIS A 156 -8.33 0.49 -8.96
N HIS A 157 -7.75 -0.69 -8.80
CA HIS A 157 -7.82 -1.77 -9.78
C HIS A 157 -9.13 -2.55 -9.65
N THR A 158 -9.37 -3.45 -10.59
CA THR A 158 -10.57 -4.30 -10.65
C THR A 158 -10.26 -5.78 -10.41
N THR A 159 -8.98 -6.12 -10.30
CA THR A 159 -8.49 -7.49 -10.08
C THR A 159 -7.40 -7.50 -9.01
N PRO A 160 -7.19 -8.63 -8.31
CA PRO A 160 -6.11 -8.77 -7.34
C PRO A 160 -4.73 -8.86 -8.03
N GLY A 161 -3.68 -8.79 -7.22
CA GLY A 161 -2.30 -8.81 -7.69
C GLY A 161 -1.69 -7.40 -7.72
N HIS A 162 -1.32 -6.89 -8.91
CA HIS A 162 -0.74 -5.55 -9.11
C HIS A 162 0.42 -5.25 -8.15
N VAL A 163 1.38 -6.18 -8.11
CA VAL A 163 2.48 -6.15 -7.15
C VAL A 163 3.57 -5.19 -7.60
N GLU A 164 3.84 -4.18 -6.82
CA GLU A 164 4.85 -3.16 -7.11
C GLU A 164 5.83 -3.01 -5.96
N PHE A 165 7.11 -3.04 -6.25
CA PHE A 165 8.17 -2.67 -5.32
C PHE A 165 8.76 -1.31 -5.72
N ARG A 166 8.70 -0.36 -4.80
CA ARG A 166 9.07 1.03 -5.04
C ARG A 166 10.07 1.54 -4.02
N LYS A 167 10.87 2.52 -4.42
CA LYS A 167 11.78 3.24 -3.53
C LYS A 167 11.47 4.74 -3.61
N LYS A 168 11.23 5.36 -2.46
CA LYS A 168 10.89 6.79 -2.37
C LYS A 168 11.95 7.65 -3.06
N GLY A 169 11.49 8.54 -3.96
CA GLY A 169 12.35 9.46 -4.72
C GLY A 169 12.94 8.88 -6.00
N GLN A 170 12.63 7.64 -6.37
CA GLN A 170 13.01 7.06 -7.66
C GLN A 170 11.86 7.14 -8.67
N GLN A 171 12.23 7.35 -9.94
CA GLN A 171 11.28 7.35 -11.08
C GLN A 171 11.04 5.95 -11.62
N VAL A 172 11.86 5.00 -11.22
CA VAL A 172 11.79 3.60 -11.62
C VAL A 172 11.19 2.80 -10.47
N TYR A 173 10.35 1.82 -10.79
CA TYR A 173 9.85 0.82 -9.86
C TYR A 173 9.87 -0.56 -10.51
N TRP A 174 9.66 -1.60 -9.73
CA TRP A 174 9.58 -2.97 -10.20
C TRP A 174 8.16 -3.49 -10.03
N GLU A 175 7.60 -4.00 -11.09
CA GLU A 175 6.33 -4.70 -11.12
C GLU A 175 6.58 -6.21 -11.16
N TYR A 176 5.95 -6.97 -10.28
CA TYR A 176 6.05 -8.42 -10.29
C TYR A 176 4.94 -9.02 -11.13
N ASN A 177 5.32 -9.77 -12.15
CA ASN A 177 4.39 -10.52 -12.98
C ASN A 177 4.13 -11.88 -12.33
N LEU A 178 2.91 -12.10 -11.83
CA LEU A 178 2.51 -13.33 -11.13
C LEU A 178 2.50 -14.56 -12.07
N ASP A 179 2.11 -14.39 -13.34
CA ASP A 179 2.10 -15.50 -14.31
C ASP A 179 3.52 -15.91 -14.74
N GLY A 180 4.39 -14.94 -14.86
CA GLY A 180 5.78 -15.14 -15.31
C GLY A 180 6.79 -15.28 -14.16
N HIS A 181 6.37 -15.18 -12.91
CA HIS A 181 7.18 -15.28 -11.68
C HIS A 181 8.47 -14.45 -11.73
N ARG A 182 8.36 -13.17 -12.18
CA ARG A 182 9.54 -12.31 -12.37
C ARG A 182 9.24 -10.84 -12.15
N TRP A 183 10.22 -10.12 -11.65
CA TRP A 183 10.22 -8.66 -11.58
C TRP A 183 10.53 -8.06 -12.96
N GLN A 184 9.82 -6.98 -13.28
CA GLN A 184 10.02 -6.18 -14.49
C GLN A 184 10.17 -4.71 -14.09
N GLU A 185 11.19 -4.06 -14.62
CA GLU A 185 11.41 -2.63 -14.41
C GLU A 185 10.35 -1.81 -15.16
N ARG A 186 9.81 -0.79 -14.50
CA ARG A 186 8.82 0.14 -15.02
C ARG A 186 9.19 1.58 -14.71
N GLN A 187 8.74 2.49 -15.54
CA GLN A 187 8.85 3.92 -15.29
C GLN A 187 7.62 4.43 -14.55
N SER A 188 7.84 5.21 -13.49
CA SER A 188 6.75 5.84 -12.74
C SER A 188 6.01 6.85 -13.60
N ILE A 189 4.70 6.84 -13.51
CA ILE A 189 3.86 7.85 -14.12
C ILE A 189 4.16 9.20 -13.46
N THR A 190 4.22 10.26 -14.25
CA THR A 190 4.33 11.63 -13.76
C THR A 190 3.26 12.50 -14.40
N LEU A 191 2.63 13.37 -13.62
CA LEU A 191 1.70 14.37 -14.12
C LEU A 191 2.42 15.69 -14.35
N ARG A 192 2.12 16.36 -15.46
CA ARG A 192 2.58 17.73 -15.70
C ARG A 192 1.89 18.68 -14.73
N GLN A 193 2.49 19.82 -14.46
CA GLN A 193 1.94 20.81 -13.53
C GLN A 193 0.51 21.24 -13.90
N GLN A 194 0.23 21.43 -15.18
CA GLN A 194 -1.09 21.78 -15.69
C GLN A 194 -2.12 20.67 -15.48
N GLU A 195 -1.71 19.41 -15.66
CA GLU A 195 -2.55 18.23 -15.43
C GLU A 195 -2.92 18.11 -13.94
N LYS A 196 -1.95 18.33 -13.03
CA LYS A 196 -2.19 18.38 -11.57
C LYS A 196 -3.18 19.48 -11.18
N GLN A 197 -3.02 20.68 -11.73
CA GLN A 197 -3.92 21.81 -11.47
C GLN A 197 -5.35 21.50 -11.93
N VAL A 198 -5.51 20.91 -13.14
CA VAL A 198 -6.82 20.50 -13.66
C VAL A 198 -7.43 19.42 -12.77
N LEU A 199 -6.66 18.43 -12.31
CA LEU A 199 -7.13 17.38 -11.41
C LEU A 199 -7.65 17.98 -10.10
N ILE A 200 -6.84 18.80 -9.43
CA ILE A 200 -7.18 19.41 -8.14
C ILE A 200 -8.45 20.27 -8.27
N LEU A 201 -8.52 21.14 -9.27
CA LEU A 201 -9.70 22.00 -9.47
C LEU A 201 -10.96 21.19 -9.84
N SER A 202 -10.80 20.11 -10.62
CA SER A 202 -11.92 19.22 -10.93
C SER A 202 -12.40 18.47 -9.69
N ALA A 203 -11.51 18.01 -8.83
CA ALA A 203 -11.84 17.37 -7.55
C ALA A 203 -12.55 18.33 -6.57
N GLN A 204 -12.29 19.63 -6.67
CA GLN A 204 -12.98 20.70 -5.94
C GLN A 204 -14.37 21.04 -6.53
N GLY A 205 -14.79 20.39 -7.60
CA GLY A 205 -16.11 20.57 -8.23
C GLY A 205 -16.18 21.69 -9.28
N TYR A 206 -15.05 22.30 -9.67
CA TYR A 206 -15.08 23.31 -10.73
C TYR A 206 -15.35 22.69 -12.11
N THR A 207 -16.21 23.34 -12.86
CA THR A 207 -16.50 22.99 -14.26
C THR A 207 -15.32 23.37 -15.18
N VAL A 208 -15.23 22.75 -16.36
CA VAL A 208 -14.17 23.05 -17.34
C VAL A 208 -14.08 24.54 -17.70
N PRO A 209 -15.17 25.30 -17.93
CA PRO A 209 -15.10 26.74 -18.13
C PRO A 209 -14.51 27.50 -16.93
N GLN A 210 -14.93 27.17 -15.70
CA GLN A 210 -14.41 27.79 -14.48
C GLN A 210 -12.91 27.50 -14.26
N ILE A 211 -12.47 26.28 -14.61
CA ILE A 211 -11.04 25.92 -14.59
C ILE A 211 -10.27 26.74 -15.64
N ALA A 212 -10.83 26.89 -16.83
CA ALA A 212 -10.23 27.71 -17.89
C ALA A 212 -10.02 29.16 -17.45
N ASP A 213 -11.01 29.75 -16.83
CA ASP A 213 -10.95 31.11 -16.28
C ASP A 213 -9.88 31.22 -15.18
N LYS A 214 -9.88 30.26 -14.20
CA LYS A 214 -8.90 30.24 -13.09
C LYS A 214 -7.46 30.06 -13.55
N LEU A 215 -7.24 29.28 -14.60
CA LEU A 215 -5.91 29.02 -15.14
C LEU A 215 -5.50 30.02 -16.24
N CYS A 216 -6.36 30.97 -16.60
CA CYS A 216 -6.18 31.88 -17.72
C CYS A 216 -5.82 31.12 -19.02
N ARG A 217 -6.63 30.11 -19.36
CA ARG A 217 -6.48 29.24 -20.52
C ARG A 217 -7.79 29.13 -21.30
N ALA A 218 -7.69 28.75 -22.59
CA ALA A 218 -8.86 28.44 -23.38
C ALA A 218 -9.53 27.12 -22.87
N ILE A 219 -10.84 27.03 -22.99
CA ILE A 219 -11.63 25.84 -22.59
C ILE A 219 -11.09 24.57 -23.25
N ASP A 220 -10.75 24.63 -24.54
CA ASP A 220 -10.24 23.45 -25.27
C ASP A 220 -8.82 23.04 -24.81
N THR A 221 -8.02 23.98 -24.31
CA THR A 221 -6.73 23.68 -23.68
C THR A 221 -6.94 22.87 -22.40
N VAL A 222 -7.92 23.24 -21.56
CA VAL A 222 -8.23 22.51 -20.32
C VAL A 222 -8.79 21.13 -20.63
N LYS A 223 -9.66 20.98 -21.64
CA LYS A 223 -10.14 19.67 -22.12
C LYS A 223 -8.96 18.78 -22.58
N THR A 224 -7.98 19.36 -23.27
CA THR A 224 -6.78 18.65 -23.71
C THR A 224 -5.95 18.17 -22.53
N TYR A 225 -5.71 19.01 -21.51
CA TYR A 225 -5.01 18.61 -20.29
C TYR A 225 -5.75 17.49 -19.56
N LYS A 226 -7.08 17.61 -19.43
CA LYS A 226 -7.91 16.58 -18.79
C LYS A 226 -7.83 15.22 -19.52
N ARG A 227 -7.93 15.23 -20.85
CA ARG A 227 -7.81 14.02 -21.66
C ARG A 227 -6.42 13.40 -21.54
N ALA A 228 -5.35 14.18 -21.68
CA ALA A 228 -3.97 13.69 -21.56
C ALA A 228 -3.69 13.11 -20.17
N MET A 229 -4.24 13.72 -19.11
CA MET A 229 -4.15 13.20 -17.74
C MET A 229 -4.86 11.84 -17.63
N PHE A 230 -6.08 11.71 -18.15
CA PHE A 230 -6.83 10.45 -18.12
C PHE A 230 -6.12 9.33 -18.88
N GLU A 231 -5.64 9.61 -20.09
CA GLU A 231 -4.84 8.67 -20.87
C GLU A 231 -3.57 8.23 -20.14
N ARG A 232 -2.88 9.17 -19.48
CA ARG A 232 -1.64 8.92 -18.74
C ARG A 232 -1.86 8.07 -17.49
N LEU A 233 -2.98 8.30 -16.77
CA LEU A 233 -3.33 7.56 -15.57
C LEU A 233 -4.09 6.26 -15.87
N GLY A 234 -4.53 6.03 -17.12
CA GLY A 234 -5.33 4.87 -17.50
C GLY A 234 -6.74 4.87 -16.89
N VAL A 235 -7.35 6.05 -16.70
CA VAL A 235 -8.63 6.22 -15.98
C VAL A 235 -9.68 6.93 -16.85
N HIS A 236 -10.94 6.84 -16.44
CA HIS A 236 -12.07 7.40 -17.19
C HIS A 236 -12.89 8.45 -16.41
N SER A 237 -12.61 8.63 -15.13
CA SER A 237 -13.31 9.60 -14.26
C SER A 237 -12.35 10.42 -13.40
N ILE A 238 -12.83 11.56 -12.90
CA ILE A 238 -12.06 12.39 -11.95
C ILE A 238 -11.86 11.66 -10.61
N THR A 239 -12.84 10.89 -10.17
CA THR A 239 -12.73 10.11 -8.93
C THR A 239 -11.62 9.06 -9.04
N GLU A 240 -11.60 8.28 -10.12
CA GLU A 240 -10.52 7.33 -10.39
C GLU A 240 -9.16 8.05 -10.48
N ALA A 241 -9.09 9.17 -11.26
CA ALA A 241 -7.87 9.95 -11.40
C ALA A 241 -7.32 10.44 -10.06
N LEU A 242 -8.21 10.89 -9.16
CA LEU A 242 -7.85 11.36 -7.83
C LEU A 242 -7.32 10.20 -6.97
N THR A 243 -8.01 9.06 -6.98
CA THR A 243 -7.59 7.87 -6.24
C THR A 243 -6.21 7.39 -6.70
N VAL A 244 -6.01 7.22 -8.01
CA VAL A 244 -4.70 6.82 -8.57
C VAL A 244 -3.62 7.83 -8.23
N ALA A 245 -3.88 9.13 -8.44
CA ALA A 245 -2.88 10.17 -8.19
C ALA A 245 -2.49 10.26 -6.71
N THR A 246 -3.43 10.05 -5.79
CA THR A 246 -3.17 10.00 -4.34
C THR A 246 -2.37 8.76 -3.97
N ASN A 247 -2.76 7.58 -4.45
CA ASN A 247 -2.08 6.31 -4.15
C ASN A 247 -0.63 6.30 -4.65
N LEU A 248 -0.38 6.93 -5.81
CA LEU A 248 0.95 7.05 -6.39
C LEU A 248 1.76 8.27 -5.88
N GLY A 249 1.16 9.11 -5.03
CA GLY A 249 1.82 10.32 -4.51
C GLY A 249 2.13 11.36 -5.59
N LEU A 250 1.26 11.51 -6.59
CA LEU A 250 1.42 12.45 -7.69
C LEU A 250 0.91 13.85 -7.37
N ILE A 251 0.05 13.94 -6.37
CA ILE A 251 -0.52 15.17 -5.81
C ILE A 251 -0.40 15.17 -4.31
#